data_4708b79b373e4473b8e7651c7eb2cbce
#
_entry.id   4708b79b373e4473b8e7651c7eb2cbce
#
_cell.length_a   1.000
_cell.length_b   1.000
_cell.length_c   1.000
_cell.angle_alpha   90.00
_cell.angle_beta   90.00
_cell.angle_gamma   90.00
#
_symmetry.space_group_name_H-M   'P 1'
#
loop_
_entity.id
_entity.type
_entity.pdbx_description
1 polymer ?
#
loop_
_entity_poly.entity_id
_entity_poly.type
_entity_poly.pdbx_seq_one_letter_code
_entity_poly.pdbx_strand_id
1 'polypeptide(L)'
;MAEVSFYILPSESLQDRYLFACKLIEKAYRSGSFCYVLTDSAEQSRIIDDLLWTFRAGSFIPHQIYTGEPPDIEKVILIGSLNAPEHWQKILFNLSSRYPDVGPQTERILEILDNSETTKEAGRNRYRQYQQSGMTVTTHKDW
;
A
#
# COMPACT_ATOMS: atom_id res chain seq x y z
N MET A 1 -12.22 -5.36 -13.19
CA MET A 1 -10.88 -5.98 -13.08
C MET A 1 -9.91 -4.97 -12.46
N ALA A 2 -9.12 -5.40 -11.51
CA ALA A 2 -8.19 -4.49 -10.83
C ALA A 2 -7.03 -4.08 -11.72
N GLU A 3 -6.56 -2.85 -11.54
CA GLU A 3 -5.34 -2.35 -12.16
C GLU A 3 -4.24 -2.36 -11.10
N VAL A 4 -3.06 -2.82 -11.46
CA VAL A 4 -1.91 -2.90 -10.57
C VAL A 4 -0.82 -1.97 -11.06
N SER A 5 -0.32 -1.11 -10.19
CA SER A 5 0.79 -0.22 -10.49
C SER A 5 1.98 -0.55 -9.60
N PHE A 6 3.11 -0.89 -10.22
CA PHE A 6 4.36 -1.12 -9.52
C PHE A 6 5.22 0.13 -9.58
N TYR A 7 5.63 0.61 -8.43
CA TYR A 7 6.56 1.74 -8.30
C TYR A 7 7.87 1.19 -7.75
N ILE A 8 8.92 1.22 -8.59
CA ILE A 8 10.24 0.69 -8.21
C ILE A 8 11.18 1.86 -8.04
N LEU A 9 11.59 2.10 -6.80
CA LEU A 9 12.48 3.21 -6.46
C LEU A 9 13.92 2.85 -6.81
N PRO A 10 14.76 3.84 -7.20
CA PRO A 10 16.18 3.59 -7.47
C PRO A 10 16.99 3.33 -6.21
N SER A 11 16.46 3.69 -5.05
CA SER A 11 17.12 3.56 -3.76
C SER A 11 16.90 2.17 -3.15
N GLU A 12 17.91 1.67 -2.44
CA GLU A 12 17.78 0.45 -1.64
C GLU A 12 17.28 0.75 -0.23
N SER A 13 17.04 2.01 0.11
CA SER A 13 16.64 2.46 1.44
C SER A 13 15.19 2.12 1.73
N LEU A 14 14.96 1.40 2.82
CA LEU A 14 13.62 1.09 3.31
C LEU A 14 12.89 2.38 3.71
N GLN A 15 13.61 3.34 4.27
CA GLN A 15 13.04 4.63 4.65
C GLN A 15 12.50 5.37 3.42
N ASP A 16 13.25 5.39 2.33
CA ASP A 16 12.80 6.03 1.09
C ASP A 16 11.55 5.35 0.54
N ARG A 17 11.49 4.03 0.62
CA ARG A 17 10.32 3.27 0.20
C ARG A 17 9.08 3.69 1.00
N TYR A 18 9.21 3.77 2.31
CA TYR A 18 8.09 4.15 3.18
C TYR A 18 7.67 5.60 2.99
N LEU A 19 8.63 6.51 2.81
CA LEU A 19 8.32 7.92 2.56
C LEU A 19 7.59 8.10 1.24
N PHE A 20 8.00 7.37 0.21
CA PHE A 20 7.30 7.41 -1.08
C PHE A 20 5.88 6.90 -0.93
N ALA A 21 5.70 5.80 -0.18
CA ALA A 21 4.36 5.27 0.11
C ALA A 21 3.48 6.32 0.78
N CYS A 22 4.02 7.03 1.77
CA CYS A 22 3.26 8.07 2.47
C CYS A 22 2.81 9.19 1.52
N LYS A 23 3.67 9.58 0.57
CA LYS A 23 3.31 10.59 -0.43
C LYS A 23 2.18 10.14 -1.33
N LEU A 24 2.21 8.88 -1.77
CA LEU A 24 1.14 8.32 -2.60
C LEU A 24 -0.16 8.17 -1.82
N ILE A 25 -0.07 7.76 -0.56
CA ILE A 25 -1.24 7.66 0.32
C ILE A 25 -1.89 9.03 0.49
N GLU A 26 -1.08 10.07 0.73
CA GLU A 26 -1.59 11.44 0.83
C GLU A 26 -2.29 11.86 -0.44
N LYS A 27 -1.68 11.59 -1.60
CA LYS A 27 -2.26 11.95 -2.89
C LYS A 27 -3.61 11.26 -3.10
N ALA A 28 -3.70 9.98 -2.77
CA ALA A 28 -4.95 9.22 -2.89
C ALA A 28 -6.02 9.79 -1.95
N TYR A 29 -5.63 10.09 -0.71
CA TYR A 29 -6.57 10.64 0.25
C TYR A 29 -7.11 12.00 -0.19
N ARG A 30 -6.24 12.89 -0.68
CA ARG A 30 -6.64 14.23 -1.13
C ARG A 30 -7.51 14.19 -2.38
N SER A 31 -7.45 13.11 -3.17
CA SER A 31 -8.34 12.92 -4.31
C SER A 31 -9.72 12.39 -3.90
N GLY A 32 -9.96 12.22 -2.61
CA GLY A 32 -11.23 11.73 -2.07
C GLY A 32 -11.28 10.24 -1.83
N SER A 33 -10.15 9.53 -1.96
CA SER A 33 -10.11 8.10 -1.79
C SER A 33 -9.48 7.73 -0.45
N PHE A 34 -10.02 6.70 0.20
CA PHE A 34 -9.37 6.09 1.35
C PHE A 34 -8.92 4.70 0.96
N CYS A 35 -7.86 4.23 1.58
CA CYS A 35 -7.21 2.98 1.16
C CYS A 35 -6.83 2.13 2.38
N TYR A 36 -6.44 0.90 2.07
CA TYR A 36 -5.86 -0.01 3.05
C TYR A 36 -4.39 -0.21 2.72
N VAL A 37 -3.53 -0.09 3.72
CA VAL A 37 -2.09 -0.31 3.58
C VAL A 37 -1.77 -1.65 4.21
N LEU A 38 -1.44 -2.64 3.38
CA LEU A 38 -1.13 -3.99 3.82
C LEU A 38 0.34 -4.09 4.19
N THR A 39 0.61 -4.60 5.39
CA THR A 39 1.95 -4.78 5.93
C THR A 39 2.18 -6.24 6.31
N ASP A 40 3.44 -6.59 6.62
CA ASP A 40 3.79 -7.94 7.06
C ASP A 40 3.59 -8.17 8.55
N SER A 41 3.61 -7.09 9.35
CA SER A 41 3.63 -7.23 10.80
C SER A 41 3.07 -6.01 11.50
N ALA A 42 2.75 -6.15 12.78
CA ALA A 42 2.33 -5.03 13.62
C ALA A 42 3.44 -3.98 13.73
N GLU A 43 4.70 -4.41 13.74
CA GLU A 43 5.82 -3.49 13.78
C GLU A 43 5.89 -2.62 12.54
N GLN A 44 5.78 -3.22 11.36
CA GLN A 44 5.77 -2.46 10.11
C GLN A 44 4.57 -1.51 10.07
N SER A 45 3.42 -1.93 10.55
CA SER A 45 2.23 -1.08 10.63
C SER A 45 2.49 0.15 11.50
N ARG A 46 3.17 -0.01 12.63
CA ARG A 46 3.49 1.12 13.52
C ARG A 46 4.45 2.09 12.86
N ILE A 47 5.42 1.59 12.11
CA ILE A 47 6.38 2.45 11.40
C ILE A 47 5.64 3.33 10.39
N ILE A 48 4.73 2.75 9.61
CA ILE A 48 3.96 3.51 8.62
C ILE A 48 3.02 4.49 9.33
N ASP A 49 2.36 4.08 10.40
CA ASP A 49 1.48 4.94 11.17
C ASP A 49 2.24 6.18 11.68
N ASP A 50 3.42 5.97 12.27
CA ASP A 50 4.24 7.07 12.76
C ASP A 50 4.70 8.01 11.64
N LEU A 51 5.10 7.45 10.49
CA LEU A 51 5.53 8.25 9.35
C LEU A 51 4.40 9.10 8.76
N LEU A 52 3.19 8.59 8.74
CA LEU A 52 2.04 9.37 8.26
C LEU A 52 1.78 10.60 9.12
N TRP A 53 2.15 10.56 10.39
CA TRP A 53 2.07 11.73 11.26
C TRP A 53 3.17 12.76 11.00
N THR A 54 4.34 12.33 10.52
CA THR A 54 5.56 13.15 10.56
C THR A 54 6.23 13.40 9.21
N PHE A 55 5.85 12.68 8.13
CA PHE A 55 6.58 12.77 6.86
C PHE A 55 6.49 14.14 6.20
N ARG A 56 5.47 14.89 6.51
CA ARG A 56 5.28 16.25 5.99
C ARG A 56 4.57 17.10 7.04
N ALA A 57 5.13 18.26 7.36
CA ALA A 57 4.52 19.20 8.29
C ALA A 57 3.18 19.69 7.72
N GLY A 58 2.15 19.70 8.53
CA GLY A 58 0.83 20.16 8.12
C GLY A 58 -0.01 19.17 7.34
N SER A 59 0.48 17.97 7.11
CA SER A 59 -0.31 16.92 6.50
C SER A 59 -1.14 16.22 7.58
N PHE A 60 -2.45 16.36 7.52
CA PHE A 60 -3.35 15.77 8.50
C PHE A 60 -4.21 14.71 7.81
N ILE A 61 -3.65 13.52 7.66
CA ILE A 61 -4.34 12.38 7.04
C ILE A 61 -4.91 11.51 8.14
N PRO A 62 -6.24 11.39 8.28
CA PRO A 62 -6.81 10.46 9.24
C PRO A 62 -6.39 9.04 8.93
N HIS A 63 -5.76 8.39 9.88
CA HIS A 63 -5.30 7.01 9.71
C HIS A 63 -5.27 6.29 11.05
N GLN A 64 -5.41 4.97 11.00
CA GLN A 64 -5.30 4.14 12.20
C GLN A 64 -4.86 2.73 11.83
N ILE A 65 -4.30 2.01 12.80
CA ILE A 65 -3.92 0.62 12.64
C ILE A 65 -5.17 -0.25 12.80
N TYR A 66 -5.37 -1.15 11.83
CA TYR A 66 -6.49 -2.06 11.84
C TYR A 66 -6.16 -3.30 12.66
N THR A 67 -7.00 -3.62 13.63
CA THR A 67 -6.79 -4.74 14.56
C THR A 67 -7.88 -5.80 14.46
N GLY A 68 -8.68 -5.76 13.40
CA GLY A 68 -9.74 -6.73 13.17
C GLY A 68 -11.15 -6.18 13.33
N GLU A 69 -11.27 -4.97 13.88
CA GLU A 69 -12.57 -4.31 14.03
C GLU A 69 -12.63 -3.08 13.12
N PRO A 70 -13.67 -2.94 12.29
CA PRO A 70 -13.81 -1.77 11.43
C PRO A 70 -13.88 -0.47 12.26
N PRO A 71 -13.28 0.62 11.75
CA PRO A 71 -13.34 1.90 12.47
C PRO A 71 -14.73 2.53 12.40
N ASP A 72 -15.00 3.42 13.36
CA ASP A 72 -16.26 4.16 13.40
C ASP A 72 -16.30 5.25 12.31
N ILE A 73 -15.14 5.67 11.83
CA ILE A 73 -15.01 6.74 10.82
C ILE A 73 -14.83 6.09 9.45
N GLU A 74 -15.68 6.45 8.48
CA GLU A 74 -15.66 5.83 7.15
C GLU A 74 -14.47 6.24 6.28
N LYS A 75 -14.01 7.49 6.40
CA LYS A 75 -12.92 8.00 5.54
C LYS A 75 -11.62 8.09 6.30
N VAL A 76 -11.08 6.95 6.64
CA VAL A 76 -9.79 6.85 7.34
C VAL A 76 -8.92 5.86 6.58
N ILE A 77 -7.61 6.13 6.54
CA ILE A 77 -6.63 5.20 5.97
C ILE A 77 -6.40 4.11 7.02
N LEU A 78 -6.57 2.85 6.63
CA LEU A 78 -6.29 1.73 7.53
C LEU A 78 -4.95 1.10 7.18
N ILE A 79 -4.21 0.71 8.21
CA ILE A 79 -2.91 0.07 8.09
C ILE A 79 -2.94 -1.21 8.88
N GLY A 80 -2.58 -2.33 8.29
CA GLY A 80 -2.57 -3.58 9.03
C GLY A 80 -1.98 -4.75 8.28
N SER A 81 -1.77 -5.84 9.01
CA SER A 81 -1.25 -7.09 8.47
C SER A 81 -2.35 -8.13 8.22
N LEU A 82 -3.59 -7.79 8.54
CA LEU A 82 -4.75 -8.61 8.28
C LEU A 82 -5.36 -8.26 6.92
N ASN A 83 -6.27 -9.09 6.43
CA ASN A 83 -6.99 -8.76 5.21
C ASN A 83 -7.86 -7.52 5.41
N ALA A 84 -7.95 -6.68 4.38
CA ALA A 84 -8.72 -5.45 4.46
C ALA A 84 -10.20 -5.72 4.69
N PRO A 85 -10.86 -4.94 5.56
CA PRO A 85 -12.32 -5.04 5.68
C PRO A 85 -12.99 -4.56 4.38
N GLU A 86 -14.23 -4.99 4.18
CA GLU A 86 -14.94 -4.84 2.90
C GLU A 86 -14.86 -3.44 2.28
N HIS A 87 -15.15 -2.41 3.05
CA HIS A 87 -15.18 -1.04 2.54
C HIS A 87 -13.80 -0.46 2.21
N TRP A 88 -12.72 -1.14 2.61
CA TRP A 88 -11.34 -0.71 2.36
C TRP A 88 -10.63 -1.54 1.30
N GLN A 89 -11.34 -2.41 0.59
CA GLN A 89 -10.75 -3.29 -0.43
C GLN A 89 -10.60 -2.63 -1.80
N LYS A 90 -11.16 -1.46 -2.01
CA LYS A 90 -11.16 -0.79 -3.30
C LYS A 90 -9.75 -0.40 -3.75
N ILE A 91 -8.97 0.17 -2.86
CA ILE A 91 -7.60 0.60 -3.14
C ILE A 91 -6.68 0.00 -2.09
N LEU A 92 -5.73 -0.83 -2.54
CA LEU A 92 -4.77 -1.50 -1.68
C LEU A 92 -3.36 -0.99 -1.97
N PHE A 93 -2.65 -0.54 -0.93
CA PHE A 93 -1.21 -0.27 -1.00
C PHE A 93 -0.50 -1.46 -0.38
N ASN A 94 0.26 -2.19 -1.17
CA ASN A 94 0.94 -3.39 -0.67
C ASN A 94 2.39 -3.08 -0.30
N LEU A 95 2.65 -3.01 0.99
CA LEU A 95 4.00 -2.90 1.54
C LEU A 95 4.46 -4.23 2.13
N SER A 96 3.61 -5.26 2.05
CA SER A 96 3.95 -6.59 2.55
C SER A 96 4.75 -7.36 1.51
N SER A 97 5.30 -8.51 1.94
CA SER A 97 5.96 -9.45 1.04
C SER A 97 4.96 -10.43 0.40
N ARG A 98 3.69 -10.36 0.80
CA ARG A 98 2.66 -11.32 0.41
C ARG A 98 1.85 -10.83 -0.78
N TYR A 99 1.27 -11.78 -1.53
CA TYR A 99 0.24 -11.47 -2.49
C TYR A 99 -1.01 -11.06 -1.72
N PRO A 100 -1.59 -9.87 -2.00
CA PRO A 100 -2.75 -9.42 -1.24
C PRO A 100 -4.00 -10.22 -1.58
N ASP A 101 -4.95 -10.24 -0.65
CA ASP A 101 -6.26 -10.85 -0.89
C ASP A 101 -7.09 -9.88 -1.74
N VAL A 102 -7.28 -10.23 -3.00
CA VAL A 102 -7.97 -9.37 -3.96
C VAL A 102 -9.41 -9.83 -4.10
N GLY A 103 -10.34 -8.95 -3.71
CA GLY A 103 -11.76 -9.23 -3.81
C GLY A 103 -12.40 -8.61 -5.06
N PRO A 104 -13.69 -8.86 -5.28
CA PRO A 104 -14.41 -8.29 -6.43
C PRO A 104 -14.54 -6.76 -6.36
N GLN A 105 -14.39 -6.17 -5.18
CA GLN A 105 -14.45 -4.72 -5.01
C GLN A 105 -13.11 -4.02 -5.27
N THR A 106 -12.02 -4.76 -5.40
CA THR A 106 -10.69 -4.17 -5.57
C THR A 106 -10.56 -3.60 -6.98
N GLU A 107 -10.26 -2.29 -7.05
CA GLU A 107 -10.10 -1.59 -8.33
C GLU A 107 -8.64 -1.27 -8.62
N ARG A 108 -7.86 -0.97 -7.58
CA ARG A 108 -6.46 -0.60 -7.72
C ARG A 108 -5.61 -1.24 -6.65
N ILE A 109 -4.42 -1.68 -7.07
CA ILE A 109 -3.39 -2.18 -6.17
C ILE A 109 -2.11 -1.42 -6.50
N LEU A 110 -1.49 -0.81 -5.49
CA LEU A 110 -0.22 -0.11 -5.64
C LEU A 110 0.85 -0.89 -4.91
N GLU A 111 1.86 -1.32 -5.67
CA GLU A 111 3.02 -2.04 -5.16
C GLU A 111 4.19 -1.06 -5.13
N ILE A 112 4.81 -0.91 -3.98
CA ILE A 112 5.91 0.03 -3.80
C ILE A 112 7.14 -0.75 -3.36
N LEU A 113 8.16 -0.77 -4.23
CA LEU A 113 9.37 -1.56 -4.02
C LEU A 113 10.59 -0.64 -3.94
N ASP A 114 11.54 -0.99 -3.09
CA ASP A 114 12.87 -0.41 -3.16
C ASP A 114 13.72 -1.22 -4.14
N ASN A 115 14.98 -0.84 -4.32
CA ASN A 115 15.88 -1.49 -5.27
C ASN A 115 16.68 -2.66 -4.66
N SER A 116 16.30 -3.14 -3.49
CA SER A 116 16.95 -4.30 -2.88
C SER A 116 16.53 -5.57 -3.60
N GLU A 117 17.42 -6.56 -3.68
CA GLU A 117 17.14 -7.82 -4.37
C GLU A 117 15.99 -8.57 -3.73
N THR A 118 15.93 -8.59 -2.39
CA THR A 118 14.86 -9.29 -1.67
C THR A 118 13.49 -8.75 -2.03
N THR A 119 13.34 -7.42 -2.00
CA THR A 119 12.07 -6.78 -2.30
C THR A 119 11.70 -6.96 -3.77
N LYS A 120 12.67 -6.79 -4.68
CA LYS A 120 12.44 -6.93 -6.11
C LYS A 120 12.05 -8.36 -6.49
N GLU A 121 12.69 -9.36 -5.90
CA GLU A 121 12.37 -10.76 -6.19
C GLU A 121 10.94 -11.11 -5.76
N ALA A 122 10.56 -10.73 -4.55
CA ALA A 122 9.20 -10.92 -4.07
C ALA A 122 8.20 -10.19 -4.97
N GLY A 123 8.56 -8.98 -5.40
CA GLY A 123 7.74 -8.18 -6.33
C GLY A 123 7.56 -8.86 -7.68
N ARG A 124 8.62 -9.47 -8.24
CA ARG A 124 8.53 -10.21 -9.52
C ARG A 124 7.56 -11.37 -9.41
N ASN A 125 7.56 -12.08 -8.28
CA ASN A 125 6.65 -13.19 -8.06
C ASN A 125 5.21 -12.73 -8.02
N ARG A 126 4.93 -11.63 -7.34
CA ARG A 126 3.58 -11.05 -7.32
C ARG A 126 3.17 -10.51 -8.68
N TYR A 127 4.09 -9.92 -9.41
CA TYR A 127 3.85 -9.42 -10.77
C TYR A 127 3.31 -10.52 -11.66
N ARG A 128 3.97 -11.69 -11.63
CA ARG A 128 3.52 -12.86 -12.42
C ARG A 128 2.15 -13.33 -11.99
N GLN A 129 1.88 -13.35 -10.69
CA GLN A 129 0.58 -13.76 -10.17
C GLN A 129 -0.54 -12.82 -10.61
N TYR A 130 -0.27 -11.51 -10.59
CA TYR A 130 -1.25 -10.53 -11.08
C TYR A 130 -1.54 -10.74 -12.58
N GLN A 131 -0.50 -10.96 -13.36
CA GLN A 131 -0.67 -11.23 -14.80
C GLN A 131 -1.47 -12.50 -15.06
N GLN A 132 -1.17 -13.56 -14.32
CA GLN A 132 -1.88 -14.84 -14.44
C GLN A 132 -3.35 -14.71 -14.06
N SER A 133 -3.66 -13.77 -13.19
CA SER A 133 -5.05 -13.49 -12.79
C SER A 133 -5.79 -12.58 -13.78
N GLY A 134 -5.12 -12.16 -14.85
CA GLY A 134 -5.72 -11.32 -15.89
C GLY A 134 -5.78 -9.84 -15.57
N MET A 135 -5.05 -9.38 -14.57
CA MET A 135 -5.03 -7.96 -14.22
C MET A 135 -4.10 -7.17 -15.12
N THR A 136 -4.42 -5.89 -15.32
CA THR A 136 -3.55 -4.98 -16.06
C THR A 136 -2.47 -4.49 -15.11
N VAL A 137 -1.20 -4.72 -15.47
CA VAL A 137 -0.05 -4.35 -14.63
C VAL A 137 0.82 -3.32 -15.35
N THR A 138 1.10 -2.22 -14.68
CA THR A 138 2.01 -1.18 -15.15
C THR A 138 3.18 -1.02 -14.19
N THR A 139 4.33 -0.59 -14.72
CA THR A 139 5.53 -0.38 -13.90
C THR A 139 6.04 1.05 -14.10
N HIS A 140 6.39 1.70 -12.99
CA HIS A 140 6.95 3.05 -12.96
C HIS A 140 8.32 3.00 -12.31
N LYS A 141 9.36 3.47 -13.00
CA LYS A 141 10.75 3.39 -12.53
C LYS A 141 11.47 4.71 -12.40
N ASP A 142 11.09 5.72 -13.16
CA ASP A 142 11.86 6.97 -13.26
C ASP A 142 11.15 8.14 -12.58
N TRP A 143 11.56 8.43 -11.37
CA TRP A 143 11.13 9.61 -10.61
C TRP A 143 12.24 10.28 -9.88
#